data_e90be22d544788ac4e492d2d6b598c0a
#
_entry.id   e90be22d544788ac4e492d2d6b598c0a
#
_cell.length_a   1.000
_cell.length_b   1.000
_cell.length_c   1.000
_cell.angle_alpha   90.00
_cell.angle_beta   90.00
_cell.angle_gamma   90.00
#
_symmetry.space_group_name_H-M   'P 1'
#
loop_
_entity.id
_entity.type
_entity.pdbx_description
1 polymer ?
#
loop_
_entity_poly.entity_id
_entity_poly.type
_entity_poly.pdbx_seq_one_letter_code
_entity_poly.pdbx_strand_id
1 'polypeptide(L)'
;MRGSVVVEDQASFDAWAASQPTYEETMSPVVGNATVGAAQYAVCAACHGQQGEGLQALNAPKIAGQEPWYIRRQINAYKIGHRGAHQDDIYGQQMMPMAMTLADDAAIENVIAHIQTFPDNPAPTTIEGNVANGERLYTVCAYCHGGDAQGIQAINAPRMAGMTDWYLARQLENFRSGVRGGHPQDFYGKQMGFMGRNLQTDDQINDVIAYINTL
;
A
#
# COMPACT_ATOMS: atom_id res chain seq x y z
N MET A 1 13.35 -14.68 20.84
CA MET A 1 11.94 -14.91 21.23
C MET A 1 11.80 -16.32 21.78
N ARG A 2 11.09 -16.50 22.88
CA ARG A 2 10.72 -17.83 23.41
C ARG A 2 9.23 -18.00 23.10
N GLY A 3 8.85 -19.09 22.45
CA GLY A 3 7.47 -19.48 22.20
C GLY A 3 7.23 -20.87 22.74
N SER A 4 5.99 -21.20 23.07
CA SER A 4 5.55 -22.56 23.42
C SER A 4 4.77 -23.14 22.22
N VAL A 5 5.04 -24.38 21.90
CA VAL A 5 4.22 -25.15 20.96
C VAL A 5 3.25 -25.98 21.80
N VAL A 6 1.97 -25.80 21.57
CA VAL A 6 0.91 -26.58 22.21
C VAL A 6 0.42 -27.63 21.18
N VAL A 7 0.41 -28.89 21.58
CA VAL A 7 -0.14 -29.98 20.75
C VAL A 7 -1.52 -30.30 21.32
N GLU A 8 -2.56 -30.12 20.50
CA GLU A 8 -3.96 -30.34 20.88
C GLU A 8 -4.58 -31.39 19.95
N ASP A 9 -5.74 -31.95 20.33
CA ASP A 9 -6.54 -32.73 19.42
C ASP A 9 -7.21 -31.85 18.35
N GLN A 10 -7.67 -32.48 17.26
CA GLN A 10 -8.25 -31.75 16.13
C GLN A 10 -9.47 -30.90 16.54
N ALA A 11 -10.32 -31.41 17.45
CA ALA A 11 -11.51 -30.68 17.88
C ALA A 11 -11.17 -29.41 18.65
N SER A 12 -10.17 -29.48 19.52
CA SER A 12 -9.64 -28.32 20.27
C SER A 12 -9.02 -27.29 19.33
N PHE A 13 -8.22 -27.74 18.35
CA PHE A 13 -7.66 -26.87 17.32
C PHE A 13 -8.75 -26.20 16.48
N ASP A 14 -9.77 -26.96 16.01
CA ASP A 14 -10.86 -26.40 15.20
C ASP A 14 -11.68 -25.36 15.99
N ALA A 15 -11.93 -25.63 17.27
CA ALA A 15 -12.60 -24.67 18.15
C ALA A 15 -11.78 -23.40 18.36
N TRP A 16 -10.48 -23.53 18.56
CA TRP A 16 -9.57 -22.40 18.65
C TRP A 16 -9.53 -21.61 17.33
N ALA A 17 -9.38 -22.29 16.19
CA ALA A 17 -9.35 -21.66 14.88
C ALA A 17 -10.65 -20.89 14.59
N ALA A 18 -11.83 -21.48 14.93
CA ALA A 18 -13.11 -20.83 14.80
C ALA A 18 -13.29 -19.61 15.73
N SER A 19 -12.54 -19.54 16.82
CA SER A 19 -12.56 -18.39 17.75
C SER A 19 -11.63 -17.24 17.32
N GLN A 20 -10.76 -17.49 16.32
CA GLN A 20 -9.90 -16.42 15.82
C GLN A 20 -10.69 -15.46 14.93
N PRO A 21 -10.41 -14.16 15.00
CA PRO A 21 -11.08 -13.20 14.13
C PRO A 21 -10.73 -13.51 12.66
N THR A 22 -11.74 -13.42 11.80
CA THR A 22 -11.53 -13.49 10.35
C THR A 22 -10.71 -12.30 9.86
N TYR A 23 -10.18 -12.40 8.63
CA TYR A 23 -9.49 -11.27 8.00
C TYR A 23 -10.37 -10.02 7.97
N GLU A 24 -11.66 -10.16 7.63
CA GLU A 24 -12.61 -9.05 7.58
C GLU A 24 -12.80 -8.39 8.95
N GLU A 25 -12.89 -9.18 10.02
CA GLU A 25 -13.01 -8.69 11.39
C GLU A 25 -11.74 -7.98 11.89
N THR A 26 -10.57 -8.37 11.37
CA THR A 26 -9.29 -7.69 11.69
C THR A 26 -9.08 -6.40 10.90
N MET A 27 -9.84 -6.19 9.82
CA MET A 27 -9.75 -4.97 9.03
C MET A 27 -10.23 -3.79 9.85
N SER A 28 -9.44 -2.73 9.90
CA SER A 28 -9.86 -1.49 10.57
C SER A 28 -11.13 -0.94 9.91
N PRO A 29 -12.24 -0.82 10.64
CA PRO A 29 -13.49 -0.36 10.05
C PRO A 29 -13.33 1.05 9.47
N VAL A 30 -14.01 1.30 8.35
CA VAL A 30 -14.16 2.64 7.81
C VAL A 30 -15.29 3.32 8.56
N VAL A 31 -14.95 4.31 9.39
CA VAL A 31 -15.92 5.01 10.25
C VAL A 31 -16.37 6.37 9.69
N GLY A 32 -15.86 6.75 8.53
CA GLY A 32 -16.12 8.03 7.89
C GLY A 32 -17.48 8.09 7.17
N ASN A 33 -17.89 9.32 6.85
CA ASN A 33 -19.08 9.61 6.05
C ASN A 33 -18.69 9.86 4.59
N ALA A 34 -19.04 8.93 3.69
CA ALA A 34 -18.68 9.00 2.26
C ALA A 34 -19.29 10.24 1.56
N THR A 35 -20.47 10.71 1.96
CA THR A 35 -21.07 11.92 1.38
C THR A 35 -20.29 13.17 1.75
N VAL A 36 -19.83 13.29 2.98
CA VAL A 36 -18.94 14.38 3.40
C VAL A 36 -17.58 14.25 2.70
N GLY A 37 -17.07 13.03 2.62
CA GLY A 37 -15.81 12.69 1.93
C GLY A 37 -15.81 13.06 0.46
N ALA A 38 -16.95 12.97 -0.23
CA ALA A 38 -17.07 13.36 -1.63
C ALA A 38 -16.67 14.82 -1.88
N ALA A 39 -17.14 15.73 -1.02
CA ALA A 39 -16.77 17.14 -1.11
C ALA A 39 -15.28 17.39 -0.81
N GLN A 40 -14.73 16.66 0.16
CA GLN A 40 -13.32 16.74 0.53
C GLN A 40 -12.40 16.12 -0.52
N TYR A 41 -12.87 15.07 -1.22
CA TYR A 41 -12.13 14.38 -2.27
C TYR A 41 -11.93 15.24 -3.53
N ALA A 42 -12.72 16.27 -3.74
CA ALA A 42 -12.66 17.11 -4.94
C ALA A 42 -11.23 17.65 -5.24
N VAL A 43 -10.46 17.97 -4.22
CA VAL A 43 -9.06 18.41 -4.38
C VAL A 43 -8.15 17.25 -4.77
N CYS A 44 -8.42 16.04 -4.31
CA CYS A 44 -7.66 14.83 -4.62
C CYS A 44 -7.93 14.34 -6.04
N ALA A 45 -9.19 14.49 -6.50
CA ALA A 45 -9.65 14.09 -7.84
C ALA A 45 -8.87 14.78 -8.97
N ALA A 46 -8.36 15.98 -8.74
CA ALA A 46 -7.56 16.74 -9.71
C ALA A 46 -6.31 15.96 -10.16
N CYS A 47 -5.74 15.15 -9.30
CA CYS A 47 -4.56 14.35 -9.57
C CYS A 47 -4.85 12.84 -9.62
N HIS A 48 -5.68 12.32 -8.70
CA HIS A 48 -5.94 10.89 -8.58
C HIS A 48 -7.11 10.39 -9.44
N GLY A 49 -7.78 11.30 -10.18
CA GLY A 49 -8.95 10.97 -11.00
C GLY A 49 -10.26 10.98 -10.20
N GLN A 50 -11.38 11.01 -10.93
CA GLN A 50 -12.72 11.14 -10.32
C GLN A 50 -13.13 9.88 -9.55
N GLN A 51 -12.59 8.73 -9.91
CA GLN A 51 -12.85 7.44 -9.30
C GLN A 51 -11.58 6.83 -8.66
N GLY A 52 -10.59 7.66 -8.36
CA GLY A 52 -9.35 7.20 -7.74
C GLY A 52 -8.52 6.28 -8.64
N GLU A 53 -8.72 6.33 -9.94
CA GLU A 53 -8.05 5.51 -10.95
C GLU A 53 -6.58 5.86 -11.16
N GLY A 54 -6.18 7.07 -10.75
CA GLY A 54 -4.82 7.59 -10.95
C GLY A 54 -4.61 8.21 -12.32
N LEU A 55 -3.63 9.12 -12.41
CA LEU A 55 -3.24 9.79 -13.65
C LEU A 55 -1.71 9.76 -13.80
N GLN A 56 -1.20 8.89 -14.67
CA GLN A 56 0.25 8.72 -14.87
C GLN A 56 0.94 10.02 -15.29
N ALA A 57 0.29 10.83 -16.15
CA ALA A 57 0.83 12.11 -16.61
C ALA A 57 1.07 13.11 -15.46
N LEU A 58 0.35 12.98 -14.35
CA LEU A 58 0.51 13.78 -13.13
C LEU A 58 1.30 13.03 -12.04
N ASN A 59 1.79 11.83 -12.34
CA ASN A 59 2.48 10.96 -11.38
C ASN A 59 1.64 10.63 -10.13
N ALA A 60 0.32 10.68 -10.25
CA ALA A 60 -0.63 10.38 -9.20
C ALA A 60 -1.14 8.94 -9.35
N PRO A 61 -0.84 8.04 -8.40
CA PRO A 61 -1.21 6.63 -8.51
C PRO A 61 -2.71 6.40 -8.31
N LYS A 62 -3.19 5.23 -8.74
CA LYS A 62 -4.48 4.69 -8.35
C LYS A 62 -4.55 4.56 -6.84
N ILE A 63 -5.69 4.93 -6.26
CA ILE A 63 -6.01 4.79 -4.84
C ILE A 63 -7.32 4.01 -4.62
N ALA A 64 -8.15 3.84 -5.65
CA ALA A 64 -9.30 2.93 -5.62
C ALA A 64 -8.83 1.50 -5.36
N GLY A 65 -9.57 0.74 -4.56
CA GLY A 65 -9.24 -0.63 -4.19
C GLY A 65 -8.06 -0.78 -3.22
N GLN A 66 -7.44 0.32 -2.79
CA GLN A 66 -6.41 0.28 -1.75
C GLN A 66 -7.07 0.17 -0.36
N GLU A 67 -6.44 -0.56 0.54
CA GLU A 67 -6.99 -0.79 1.87
C GLU A 67 -7.10 0.51 2.69
N PRO A 68 -8.22 0.70 3.41
CA PRO A 68 -8.47 1.90 4.23
C PRO A 68 -7.36 2.20 5.22
N TRP A 69 -6.87 1.16 5.92
CA TRP A 69 -5.80 1.29 6.91
C TRP A 69 -4.50 1.80 6.28
N TYR A 70 -4.21 1.37 5.04
CA TYR A 70 -3.01 1.81 4.34
C TYR A 70 -3.13 3.24 3.83
N ILE A 71 -4.28 3.62 3.26
CA ILE A 71 -4.56 5.01 2.85
C ILE A 71 -4.40 5.94 4.05
N ARG A 72 -5.04 5.63 5.18
CA ARG A 72 -4.93 6.38 6.44
C ARG A 72 -3.49 6.56 6.86
N ARG A 73 -2.73 5.47 6.89
CA ARG A 73 -1.31 5.49 7.26
C ARG A 73 -0.49 6.36 6.31
N GLN A 74 -0.73 6.31 5.00
CA GLN A 74 0.03 7.09 4.05
C GLN A 74 -0.30 8.59 4.14
N ILE A 75 -1.55 8.96 4.28
CA ILE A 75 -1.94 10.37 4.50
C ILE A 75 -1.24 10.91 5.76
N ASN A 76 -1.30 10.18 6.87
CA ASN A 76 -0.63 10.57 8.10
C ASN A 76 0.90 10.62 7.94
N ALA A 77 1.51 9.69 7.21
CA ALA A 77 2.94 9.71 6.94
C ALA A 77 3.39 10.96 6.17
N TYR A 78 2.57 11.47 5.25
CA TYR A 78 2.82 12.75 4.61
C TYR A 78 2.64 13.92 5.56
N LYS A 79 1.59 13.91 6.41
CA LYS A 79 1.33 14.98 7.38
C LYS A 79 2.46 15.17 8.40
N ILE A 80 3.10 14.09 8.82
CA ILE A 80 4.18 14.10 9.83
C ILE A 80 5.59 14.04 9.22
N GLY A 81 5.71 14.09 7.89
CA GLY A 81 6.99 14.14 7.20
C GLY A 81 7.76 12.81 7.12
N HIS A 82 7.13 11.67 7.41
CA HIS A 82 7.73 10.36 7.15
C HIS A 82 7.85 10.06 5.66
N ARG A 83 6.99 10.71 4.84
CA ARG A 83 7.01 10.71 3.38
C ARG A 83 7.01 12.13 2.84
N GLY A 84 7.65 12.34 1.70
CA GLY A 84 7.68 13.62 1.02
C GLY A 84 8.69 14.62 1.59
N ALA A 85 9.37 14.33 2.70
CA ALA A 85 10.35 15.24 3.28
C ALA A 85 11.76 15.09 2.66
N HIS A 86 12.05 13.98 1.96
CA HIS A 86 13.32 13.79 1.30
C HIS A 86 13.43 14.71 0.07
N GLN A 87 14.59 15.35 -0.15
CA GLN A 87 14.78 16.31 -1.24
C GLN A 87 14.54 15.69 -2.63
N ASP A 88 14.78 14.40 -2.79
CA ASP A 88 14.61 13.69 -4.06
C ASP A 88 13.20 13.07 -4.21
N ASP A 89 12.32 13.16 -3.19
CA ASP A 89 10.92 12.70 -3.28
C ASP A 89 10.02 13.79 -3.85
N ILE A 90 10.29 14.21 -5.09
CA ILE A 90 9.59 15.33 -5.75
C ILE A 90 8.06 15.16 -5.71
N TYR A 91 7.58 13.95 -5.97
CA TYR A 91 6.13 13.68 -5.99
C TYR A 91 5.55 13.53 -4.59
N GLY A 92 6.33 13.02 -3.64
CA GLY A 92 5.96 13.04 -2.22
C GLY A 92 5.85 14.45 -1.67
N GLN A 93 6.74 15.35 -2.08
CA GLN A 93 6.66 16.79 -1.73
C GLN A 93 5.38 17.44 -2.25
N GLN A 94 4.86 17.03 -3.42
CA GLN A 94 3.58 17.49 -3.94
C GLN A 94 2.40 16.95 -3.12
N MET A 95 2.51 15.70 -2.63
CA MET A 95 1.46 15.07 -1.82
C MET A 95 1.36 15.62 -0.39
N MET A 96 2.46 16.12 0.19
CA MET A 96 2.45 16.65 1.55
C MET A 96 1.42 17.77 1.75
N PRO A 97 1.41 18.87 0.97
CA PRO A 97 0.42 19.94 1.14
C PRO A 97 -1.01 19.44 0.88
N MET A 98 -1.20 18.45 0.00
CA MET A 98 -2.52 17.86 -0.24
C MET A 98 -3.01 17.08 1.00
N ALA A 99 -2.16 16.30 1.64
CA ALA A 99 -2.49 15.63 2.89
C ALA A 99 -2.84 16.62 4.02
N MET A 100 -2.19 17.77 4.05
CA MET A 100 -2.46 18.82 5.05
C MET A 100 -3.84 19.50 4.88
N THR A 101 -4.49 19.40 3.72
CA THR A 101 -5.86 19.91 3.53
C THR A 101 -6.89 19.14 4.35
N LEU A 102 -6.59 17.90 4.75
CA LEU A 102 -7.40 17.11 5.66
C LEU A 102 -7.05 17.48 7.10
N ALA A 103 -7.86 18.36 7.69
CA ALA A 103 -7.55 19.05 8.94
C ALA A 103 -7.36 18.09 10.13
N ASP A 104 -8.18 17.05 10.21
CA ASP A 104 -8.26 16.11 11.33
C ASP A 104 -8.51 14.67 10.87
N ASP A 105 -8.53 13.75 11.82
CA ASP A 105 -8.77 12.33 11.55
C ASP A 105 -10.16 12.08 10.97
N ALA A 106 -11.16 12.86 11.35
CA ALA A 106 -12.52 12.73 10.82
C ALA A 106 -12.55 13.08 9.32
N ALA A 107 -11.81 14.10 8.88
CA ALA A 107 -11.66 14.44 7.47
C ALA A 107 -10.96 13.32 6.69
N ILE A 108 -9.93 12.71 7.28
CA ILE A 108 -9.24 11.56 6.69
C ILE A 108 -10.20 10.38 6.54
N GLU A 109 -10.95 10.03 7.58
CA GLU A 109 -11.91 8.93 7.56
C GLU A 109 -13.03 9.16 6.54
N ASN A 110 -13.54 10.37 6.42
CA ASN A 110 -14.57 10.72 5.43
C ASN A 110 -14.07 10.52 4.00
N VAL A 111 -12.85 11.00 3.69
CA VAL A 111 -12.25 10.81 2.36
C VAL A 111 -12.01 9.34 2.08
N ILE A 112 -11.53 8.56 3.06
CA ILE A 112 -11.35 7.11 2.92
C ILE A 112 -12.69 6.44 2.64
N ALA A 113 -13.75 6.78 3.39
CA ALA A 113 -15.08 6.24 3.17
C ALA A 113 -15.60 6.52 1.74
N HIS A 114 -15.29 7.70 1.19
CA HIS A 114 -15.63 8.01 -0.19
C HIS A 114 -14.79 7.19 -1.19
N ILE A 115 -13.48 7.09 -0.99
CA ILE A 115 -12.60 6.29 -1.86
C ILE A 115 -13.06 4.83 -1.90
N GLN A 116 -13.54 4.27 -0.79
CA GLN A 116 -14.04 2.89 -0.74
C GLN A 116 -15.34 2.68 -1.53
N THR A 117 -16.00 3.73 -2.02
CA THR A 117 -17.14 3.61 -2.94
C THR A 117 -16.73 3.47 -4.41
N PHE A 118 -15.47 3.67 -4.74
CA PHE A 118 -14.98 3.60 -6.10
C PHE A 118 -14.85 2.17 -6.62
N PRO A 119 -15.06 1.95 -7.93
CA PRO A 119 -14.85 0.63 -8.51
C PRO A 119 -13.38 0.24 -8.44
N ASP A 120 -13.11 -0.98 -8.00
CA ASP A 120 -11.75 -1.53 -7.97
C ASP A 120 -11.39 -2.22 -9.29
N ASN A 121 -11.24 -1.45 -10.36
CA ASN A 121 -10.74 -1.97 -11.62
C ASN A 121 -9.21 -2.02 -11.59
N PRO A 122 -8.57 -3.12 -12.03
CA PRO A 122 -7.11 -3.19 -12.13
C PRO A 122 -6.55 -2.02 -12.96
N ALA A 123 -5.42 -1.47 -12.52
CA ALA A 123 -4.72 -0.44 -13.27
C ALA A 123 -4.15 -1.02 -14.59
N PRO A 124 -4.02 -0.22 -15.64
CA PRO A 124 -3.36 -0.65 -16.88
C PRO A 124 -1.91 -1.08 -16.62
N THR A 125 -1.47 -2.15 -17.28
CA THR A 125 -0.08 -2.60 -17.29
C THR A 125 0.74 -1.70 -18.20
N THR A 126 1.81 -1.13 -17.67
CA THR A 126 2.75 -0.25 -18.38
C THR A 126 4.21 -0.68 -18.26
N ILE A 127 4.51 -1.58 -17.31
CA ILE A 127 5.86 -2.10 -17.08
C ILE A 127 5.99 -3.47 -17.74
N GLU A 128 7.01 -3.62 -18.57
CA GLU A 128 7.43 -4.89 -19.16
C GLU A 128 8.61 -5.46 -18.38
N GLY A 129 8.68 -6.80 -18.27
CA GLY A 129 9.76 -7.50 -17.58
C GLY A 129 9.69 -9.00 -17.76
N ASN A 130 10.67 -9.72 -17.27
CA ASN A 130 10.70 -11.17 -17.29
C ASN A 130 9.86 -11.74 -16.12
N VAL A 131 8.62 -12.15 -16.43
CA VAL A 131 7.67 -12.67 -15.45
C VAL A 131 8.23 -13.86 -14.67
N ALA A 132 8.94 -14.81 -15.32
CA ALA A 132 9.48 -15.97 -14.65
C ALA A 132 10.62 -15.61 -13.67
N ASN A 133 11.45 -14.61 -14.00
CA ASN A 133 12.43 -14.09 -13.06
C ASN A 133 11.74 -13.30 -11.93
N GLY A 134 10.71 -12.53 -12.27
CA GLY A 134 9.88 -11.80 -11.32
C GLY A 134 9.24 -12.70 -10.27
N GLU A 135 8.65 -13.82 -10.68
CA GLU A 135 8.09 -14.85 -9.79
C GLU A 135 9.14 -15.34 -8.78
N ARG A 136 10.33 -15.68 -9.27
CA ARG A 136 11.44 -16.12 -8.41
C ARG A 136 11.86 -15.04 -7.40
N LEU A 137 11.95 -13.80 -7.84
CA LEU A 137 12.32 -12.67 -6.99
C LEU A 137 11.21 -12.32 -6.00
N TYR A 138 9.94 -12.45 -6.41
CA TYR A 138 8.77 -12.15 -5.57
C TYR A 138 8.61 -13.10 -4.38
N THR A 139 9.20 -14.28 -4.41
CA THR A 139 9.10 -15.28 -3.33
C THR A 139 9.35 -14.68 -1.95
N VAL A 140 10.35 -13.79 -1.81
CA VAL A 140 10.64 -13.14 -0.53
C VAL A 140 9.63 -12.05 -0.16
N CYS A 141 8.98 -11.43 -1.15
CA CYS A 141 7.96 -10.42 -0.96
C CYS A 141 6.64 -11.05 -0.49
N ALA A 142 6.34 -12.26 -1.00
CA ALA A 142 5.14 -13.02 -0.69
C ALA A 142 4.96 -13.33 0.80
N TYR A 143 6.06 -13.44 1.57
CA TYR A 143 5.98 -13.65 3.02
C TYR A 143 5.25 -12.53 3.77
N CYS A 144 5.26 -11.34 3.23
CA CYS A 144 4.60 -10.19 3.82
C CYS A 144 3.38 -9.73 3.00
N HIS A 145 3.48 -9.74 1.67
CA HIS A 145 2.44 -9.20 0.79
C HIS A 145 1.44 -10.25 0.28
N GLY A 146 1.59 -11.52 0.69
CA GLY A 146 0.77 -12.64 0.18
C GLY A 146 1.27 -13.17 -1.15
N GLY A 147 0.96 -14.44 -1.45
CA GLY A 147 1.30 -15.06 -2.73
C GLY A 147 0.53 -14.47 -3.91
N ASP A 148 -0.59 -13.84 -3.63
CA ASP A 148 -1.50 -13.14 -4.55
C ASP A 148 -1.34 -11.61 -4.54
N ALA A 149 -0.35 -11.11 -3.82
CA ALA A 149 -0.08 -9.68 -3.62
C ALA A 149 -1.27 -8.86 -3.06
N GLN A 150 -2.22 -9.50 -2.36
CA GLN A 150 -3.37 -8.82 -1.75
C GLN A 150 -3.02 -8.13 -0.41
N GLY A 151 -1.81 -8.33 0.08
CA GLY A 151 -1.37 -7.74 1.34
C GLY A 151 -1.83 -8.51 2.57
N ILE A 152 -1.24 -8.17 3.72
CA ILE A 152 -1.59 -8.75 5.03
C ILE A 152 -1.57 -7.61 6.06
N GLN A 153 -2.74 -7.12 6.44
CA GLN A 153 -2.87 -6.00 7.38
C GLN A 153 -2.18 -6.28 8.72
N ALA A 154 -2.32 -7.50 9.24
CA ALA A 154 -1.75 -7.89 10.55
C ALA A 154 -0.24 -7.64 10.67
N ILE A 155 0.48 -7.67 9.56
CA ILE A 155 1.92 -7.37 9.49
C ILE A 155 2.22 -6.06 8.75
N ASN A 156 1.20 -5.25 8.50
CA ASN A 156 1.29 -3.94 7.87
C ASN A 156 1.85 -3.93 6.43
N ALA A 157 1.65 -5.03 5.71
CA ALA A 157 2.05 -5.16 4.31
C ALA A 157 0.83 -4.90 3.40
N PRO A 158 0.83 -3.82 2.61
CA PRO A 158 -0.32 -3.45 1.79
C PRO A 158 -0.46 -4.28 0.53
N ARG A 159 -1.66 -4.25 -0.04
CA ARG A 159 -1.98 -4.76 -1.36
C ARG A 159 -1.14 -4.09 -2.45
N MET A 160 -0.72 -4.88 -3.43
CA MET A 160 -0.03 -4.44 -4.65
C MET A 160 -0.76 -4.90 -5.92
N ALA A 161 -1.44 -6.05 -5.89
CA ALA A 161 -2.18 -6.57 -7.04
C ALA A 161 -3.24 -5.58 -7.54
N GLY A 162 -3.30 -5.35 -8.85
CA GLY A 162 -4.23 -4.42 -9.49
C GLY A 162 -3.96 -2.94 -9.24
N MET A 163 -2.88 -2.59 -8.53
CA MET A 163 -2.44 -1.21 -8.31
C MET A 163 -1.57 -0.72 -9.47
N THR A 164 -1.28 0.57 -9.51
CA THR A 164 -0.52 1.22 -10.59
C THR A 164 0.93 0.74 -10.62
N ASP A 165 1.32 0.00 -11.65
CA ASP A 165 2.60 -0.69 -11.77
C ASP A 165 3.81 0.26 -11.83
N TRP A 166 3.76 1.33 -12.63
CA TRP A 166 4.82 2.34 -12.69
C TRP A 166 5.04 3.03 -11.33
N TYR A 167 3.97 3.14 -10.51
CA TYR A 167 4.09 3.68 -9.17
C TYR A 167 4.73 2.67 -8.22
N LEU A 168 4.35 1.39 -8.31
CA LEU A 168 4.98 0.32 -7.52
C LEU A 168 6.48 0.25 -7.82
N ALA A 169 6.88 0.29 -9.11
CA ALA A 169 8.29 0.33 -9.52
C ALA A 169 9.03 1.52 -8.88
N ARG A 170 8.47 2.73 -9.02
CA ARG A 170 9.05 3.93 -8.39
C ARG A 170 9.16 3.80 -6.88
N GLN A 171 8.17 3.23 -6.21
CA GLN A 171 8.25 3.06 -4.77
C GLN A 171 9.34 2.06 -4.35
N LEU A 172 9.57 1.00 -5.12
CA LEU A 172 10.68 0.07 -4.89
C LEU A 172 12.03 0.78 -5.08
N GLU A 173 12.18 1.61 -6.11
CA GLU A 173 13.37 2.45 -6.31
C GLU A 173 13.58 3.42 -5.13
N ASN A 174 12.53 4.11 -4.70
CA ASN A 174 12.58 5.02 -3.57
C ASN A 174 12.96 4.32 -2.26
N PHE A 175 12.47 3.10 -2.04
CA PHE A 175 12.86 2.28 -0.90
C PHE A 175 14.32 1.80 -1.01
N ARG A 176 14.74 1.36 -2.19
CA ARG A 176 16.12 0.90 -2.46
C ARG A 176 17.12 2.02 -2.24
N SER A 177 16.84 3.22 -2.73
CA SER A 177 17.70 4.39 -2.62
C SER A 177 17.64 5.10 -1.25
N GLY A 178 16.63 4.80 -0.42
CA GLY A 178 16.41 5.45 0.87
C GLY A 178 15.64 6.77 0.80
N VAL A 179 15.17 7.17 -0.38
CA VAL A 179 14.26 8.32 -0.57
C VAL A 179 12.96 8.11 0.20
N ARG A 180 12.48 6.86 0.27
CA ARG A 180 11.38 6.42 1.12
C ARG A 180 11.88 5.41 2.15
N GLY A 181 11.36 5.48 3.37
CA GLY A 181 11.78 4.62 4.48
C GLY A 181 13.10 5.06 5.14
N GLY A 182 13.66 6.21 4.76
CA GLY A 182 14.86 6.79 5.38
C GLY A 182 14.59 7.51 6.69
N HIS A 183 13.34 7.91 6.97
CA HIS A 183 13.02 8.65 8.18
C HIS A 183 13.22 7.79 9.45
N PRO A 184 13.87 8.31 10.52
CA PRO A 184 14.18 7.54 11.73
C PRO A 184 12.97 6.89 12.40
N GLN A 185 11.81 7.49 12.32
CA GLN A 185 10.57 7.00 12.94
C GLN A 185 9.65 6.22 11.98
N ASP A 186 9.97 6.13 10.67
CA ASP A 186 9.22 5.32 9.71
C ASP A 186 9.62 3.84 9.81
N PHE A 187 9.08 3.16 10.82
CA PHE A 187 9.42 1.75 11.08
C PHE A 187 9.11 0.83 9.90
N TYR A 188 7.91 0.95 9.33
CA TYR A 188 7.49 0.09 8.21
C TYR A 188 8.18 0.46 6.90
N GLY A 189 8.42 1.75 6.67
CA GLY A 189 9.22 2.18 5.53
C GLY A 189 10.65 1.67 5.58
N LYS A 190 11.26 1.60 6.77
CA LYS A 190 12.60 0.99 6.95
C LYS A 190 12.61 -0.51 6.62
N GLN A 191 11.56 -1.26 7.01
CA GLN A 191 11.44 -2.67 6.64
C GLN A 191 11.44 -2.81 5.12
N MET A 192 10.61 -2.00 4.43
CA MET A 192 10.57 -1.99 2.96
C MET A 192 11.88 -1.49 2.35
N GLY A 193 12.57 -0.52 2.96
CA GLY A 193 13.88 -0.07 2.52
C GLY A 193 14.93 -1.18 2.60
N PHE A 194 14.86 -2.02 3.63
CA PHE A 194 15.71 -3.21 3.73
C PHE A 194 15.37 -4.24 2.64
N MET A 195 14.08 -4.50 2.41
CA MET A 195 13.63 -5.48 1.40
C MET A 195 13.90 -4.99 -0.02
N GLY A 196 13.69 -3.71 -0.30
CA GLY A 196 13.92 -3.12 -1.63
C GLY A 196 15.37 -3.24 -2.10
N ARG A 197 16.34 -3.26 -1.18
CA ARG A 197 17.76 -3.45 -1.52
C ARG A 197 18.12 -4.84 -2.03
N ASN A 198 17.23 -5.83 -1.89
CA ASN A 198 17.42 -7.14 -2.53
C ASN A 198 17.24 -7.07 -4.05
N LEU A 199 16.55 -6.06 -4.57
CA LEU A 199 16.42 -5.77 -6.00
C LEU A 199 17.53 -4.79 -6.40
N GLN A 200 18.62 -5.31 -6.97
CA GLN A 200 19.84 -4.55 -7.21
C GLN A 200 19.81 -3.72 -8.50
N THR A 201 18.98 -4.13 -9.46
CA THR A 201 18.87 -3.46 -10.76
C THR A 201 17.43 -3.05 -11.05
N ASP A 202 17.26 -2.10 -11.97
CA ASP A 202 15.94 -1.66 -12.43
C ASP A 202 15.24 -2.80 -13.18
N ASP A 203 15.97 -3.63 -13.90
CA ASP A 203 15.42 -4.82 -14.57
C ASP A 203 14.80 -5.78 -13.54
N GLN A 204 15.43 -6.00 -12.38
CA GLN A 204 14.85 -6.84 -11.32
C GLN A 204 13.59 -6.23 -10.73
N ILE A 205 13.52 -4.91 -10.60
CA ILE A 205 12.29 -4.22 -10.18
C ILE A 205 11.21 -4.45 -11.24
N ASN A 206 11.51 -4.22 -12.51
CA ASN A 206 10.58 -4.40 -13.62
C ASN A 206 10.08 -5.85 -13.72
N ASP A 207 10.95 -6.83 -13.53
CA ASP A 207 10.61 -8.25 -13.52
C ASP A 207 9.59 -8.58 -12.39
N VAL A 208 9.86 -8.10 -11.17
CA VAL A 208 8.94 -8.28 -10.04
C VAL A 208 7.60 -7.62 -10.30
N ILE A 209 7.58 -6.41 -10.85
CA ILE A 209 6.36 -5.69 -11.18
C ILE A 209 5.59 -6.40 -12.30
N ALA A 210 6.29 -6.87 -13.34
CA ALA A 210 5.66 -7.65 -14.42
C ALA A 210 4.99 -8.93 -13.88
N TYR A 211 5.61 -9.60 -12.89
CA TYR A 211 4.97 -10.74 -12.22
C TYR A 211 3.75 -10.32 -11.39
N ILE A 212 3.85 -9.27 -10.59
CA ILE A 212 2.71 -8.76 -9.80
C ILE A 212 1.51 -8.42 -10.70
N ASN A 213 1.75 -7.91 -11.91
CA ASN A 213 0.69 -7.63 -12.89
C ASN A 213 -0.04 -8.90 -13.38
N THR A 214 0.47 -10.10 -13.09
CA THR A 214 -0.20 -11.37 -13.42
C THR A 214 -1.05 -11.93 -12.28
N LEU A 215 -0.98 -11.33 -11.08
CA LEU A 215 -1.70 -11.71 -9.87
C LEU A 215 -3.03 -10.91 -9.77
#